data_a2c1adaa7a987cd246b7231c2d42d366
#
_entry.id   a2c1adaa7a987cd246b7231c2d42d366
#
_cell.length_a   1.000
_cell.length_b   1.000
_cell.length_c   1.000
_cell.angle_alpha   90.00
_cell.angle_beta   90.00
_cell.angle_gamma   90.00
#
_symmetry.space_group_name_H-M   'P 1'
#
loop_
_entity.id
_entity.type
_entity.pdbx_description
1 polymer ?
#
loop_
_entity_poly.entity_id
_entity_poly.type
_entity_poly.pdbx_seq_one_letter_code
_entity_poly.pdbx_strand_id
1 'polypeptide(L)'
;NGMPYTEVDRADKYERVITSFLAGVTVLFVDGFDEAVLIDCRTYPMRSVAEPWKDRVLRGSRDGFVETLVLNAALLRRRIRDTGFSMEMFNVGTRSRSDVAICYIDDLVDKSLLNNIKERIKKLNVESLTMNVESLAECLFEYKWINPFPKFKYSERQDTASAAILDGNIVIMVDNSPAVMIIPTSIFDIVEEPDDYNFAPMIGTYLRLSRFLFTIVTMMLTPIWLLLIQNPELIPSWLSFITVSDEITVPVIFQLLILELAVDGLK
;
A
#
# COMPACT_ATOMS: atom_id res chain seq x y z
N ASN A 1 16.62 -37.58 -0.41
CA ASN A 1 15.61 -36.73 0.22
C ASN A 1 14.38 -37.57 0.53
N GLY A 2 14.29 -38.05 1.76
CA GLY A 2 13.17 -38.88 2.20
C GLY A 2 12.31 -38.22 3.28
N MET A 3 12.47 -36.92 3.51
CA MET A 3 11.65 -36.21 4.48
C MET A 3 10.37 -35.69 3.81
N PRO A 4 9.19 -35.90 4.43
CA PRO A 4 7.90 -35.54 3.86
C PRO A 4 7.58 -34.02 3.97
N TYR A 5 8.53 -33.18 4.42
CA TYR A 5 8.35 -31.75 4.59
C TYR A 5 8.86 -30.98 3.37
N THR A 6 8.15 -29.92 2.99
CA THR A 6 8.38 -29.16 1.76
C THR A 6 9.59 -28.23 1.84
N GLU A 7 9.93 -27.72 3.03
CA GLU A 7 11.05 -26.81 3.24
C GLU A 7 12.04 -27.40 4.22
N VAL A 8 13.11 -27.98 3.65
CA VAL A 8 14.26 -28.48 4.39
C VAL A 8 15.50 -27.82 3.85
N ASP A 9 16.19 -27.08 4.71
CA ASP A 9 17.43 -26.38 4.39
C ASP A 9 18.56 -26.84 5.31
N ARG A 10 19.81 -26.45 5.02
CA ARG A 10 21.00 -26.77 5.82
C ARG A 10 21.68 -25.48 6.24
N ALA A 11 22.21 -25.47 7.43
CA ALA A 11 22.98 -24.36 7.95
C ALA A 11 24.28 -24.87 8.63
N ASP A 12 25.38 -24.32 8.16
CA ASP A 12 26.74 -24.52 8.66
C ASP A 12 27.15 -23.47 9.69
N LYS A 13 26.49 -22.29 9.66
CA LYS A 13 26.81 -21.16 10.53
C LYS A 13 25.91 -21.09 11.74
N TYR A 14 26.51 -21.05 12.90
CA TYR A 14 25.83 -20.97 14.19
C TYR A 14 24.84 -19.81 14.28
N GLU A 15 25.20 -18.64 13.74
CA GLU A 15 24.33 -17.46 13.73
C GLU A 15 23.04 -17.69 12.93
N ARG A 16 23.13 -18.37 11.78
CA ARG A 16 21.98 -18.74 10.97
C ARG A 16 21.09 -19.75 11.67
N VAL A 17 21.70 -20.74 12.32
CA VAL A 17 20.98 -21.78 13.10
C VAL A 17 20.18 -21.14 14.22
N ILE A 18 20.81 -20.24 15.03
CA ILE A 18 20.13 -19.57 16.14
C ILE A 18 19.01 -18.66 15.62
N THR A 19 19.26 -17.91 14.56
CA THR A 19 18.24 -17.02 13.99
C THR A 19 17.02 -17.81 13.53
N SER A 20 17.22 -18.92 12.83
CA SER A 20 16.14 -19.80 12.38
C SER A 20 15.41 -20.45 13.57
N PHE A 21 16.13 -20.90 14.58
CA PHE A 21 15.54 -21.46 15.79
C PHE A 21 14.67 -20.43 16.54
N LEU A 22 15.15 -19.20 16.71
CA LEU A 22 14.40 -18.12 17.34
C LEU A 22 13.17 -17.69 16.49
N ALA A 23 13.23 -17.91 15.19
CA ALA A 23 12.10 -17.73 14.31
C ALA A 23 11.08 -18.90 14.35
N GLY A 24 11.34 -19.91 15.17
CA GLY A 24 10.44 -21.07 15.35
C GLY A 24 10.66 -22.23 14.37
N VAL A 25 11.72 -22.20 13.57
CA VAL A 25 12.09 -23.32 12.69
C VAL A 25 12.64 -24.46 13.54
N THR A 26 12.23 -25.69 13.24
CA THR A 26 12.77 -26.85 13.90
C THR A 26 14.19 -27.13 13.43
N VAL A 27 15.14 -27.21 14.36
CA VAL A 27 16.54 -27.48 14.08
C VAL A 27 16.88 -28.90 14.52
N LEU A 28 17.41 -29.68 13.60
CA LEU A 28 17.85 -31.03 13.87
C LEU A 28 19.38 -31.10 13.74
N PHE A 29 20.05 -31.49 14.83
CA PHE A 29 21.46 -31.84 14.83
C PHE A 29 21.61 -33.36 14.74
N VAL A 30 22.46 -33.81 13.82
CA VAL A 30 22.72 -35.21 13.61
C VAL A 30 24.19 -35.48 13.90
N ASP A 31 24.47 -36.43 14.80
CA ASP A 31 25.84 -36.77 15.15
C ASP A 31 26.65 -37.24 13.94
N GLY A 32 27.86 -36.72 13.79
CA GLY A 32 28.74 -37.01 12.66
C GLY A 32 28.53 -36.08 11.42
N PHE A 33 27.69 -35.06 11.53
CA PHE A 33 27.53 -34.02 10.49
C PHE A 33 27.85 -32.64 11.06
N ASP A 34 28.58 -31.84 10.29
CA ASP A 34 28.99 -30.49 10.66
C ASP A 34 27.89 -29.44 10.35
N GLU A 35 26.79 -29.85 9.75
CA GLU A 35 25.66 -28.99 9.35
C GLU A 35 24.41 -29.35 10.16
N ALA A 36 23.65 -28.32 10.55
CA ALA A 36 22.31 -28.49 11.11
C ALA A 36 21.27 -28.56 10.00
N VAL A 37 20.27 -29.41 10.14
CA VAL A 37 19.12 -29.49 9.24
C VAL A 37 17.99 -28.59 9.80
N LEU A 38 17.56 -27.64 9.01
CA LEU A 38 16.47 -26.75 9.32
C LEU A 38 15.19 -27.29 8.66
N ILE A 39 14.16 -27.54 9.44
CA ILE A 39 12.88 -28.09 8.97
C ILE A 39 11.79 -27.07 9.30
N ASP A 40 11.22 -26.41 8.27
CA ASP A 40 10.12 -25.50 8.50
C ASP A 40 8.79 -26.27 8.57
N CYS A 41 8.32 -26.48 9.78
CA CYS A 41 7.03 -27.09 10.09
C CYS A 41 6.14 -26.15 10.91
N ARG A 42 6.38 -24.84 10.82
CA ARG A 42 5.65 -23.84 11.59
C ARG A 42 4.20 -23.78 11.15
N THR A 43 3.32 -23.77 12.13
CA THR A 43 1.90 -23.45 11.92
C THR A 43 1.59 -22.21 12.74
N TYR A 44 1.42 -21.10 12.06
CA TYR A 44 1.05 -19.84 12.71
C TYR A 44 -0.44 -19.78 12.96
N PRO A 45 -0.89 -19.31 14.14
CA PRO A 45 -2.27 -18.88 14.29
C PRO A 45 -2.49 -17.70 13.35
N MET A 46 -3.31 -17.89 12.33
CA MET A 46 -3.57 -16.87 11.32
C MET A 46 -5.06 -16.68 11.12
N ARG A 47 -5.43 -15.46 10.77
CA ARG A 47 -6.79 -15.14 10.33
C ARG A 47 -7.06 -15.80 8.97
N SER A 48 -8.25 -16.34 8.79
CA SER A 48 -8.69 -16.78 7.47
C SER A 48 -8.76 -15.58 6.50
N VAL A 49 -8.55 -15.85 5.21
CA VAL A 49 -8.74 -14.86 4.15
C VAL A 49 -10.19 -14.35 4.23
N ALA A 50 -10.36 -13.04 4.35
CA ALA A 50 -11.66 -12.39 4.50
C ALA A 50 -11.69 -11.10 3.67
N GLU A 51 -12.89 -10.56 3.51
CA GLU A 51 -13.08 -9.28 2.81
C GLU A 51 -12.38 -8.14 3.56
N PRO A 52 -11.60 -7.28 2.86
CA PRO A 52 -10.93 -6.15 3.47
C PRO A 52 -11.93 -5.15 4.05
N TRP A 53 -11.56 -4.50 5.14
CA TRP A 53 -12.42 -3.48 5.75
C TRP A 53 -12.43 -2.17 4.95
N LYS A 54 -11.28 -1.75 4.48
CA LYS A 54 -11.09 -0.46 3.81
C LYS A 54 -11.49 -0.49 2.34
N ASP A 55 -11.18 -1.58 1.64
CA ASP A 55 -11.34 -1.71 0.19
C ASP A 55 -12.52 -2.65 -0.15
N ARG A 56 -13.69 -2.45 0.47
CA ARG A 56 -14.89 -3.25 0.18
C ARG A 56 -15.41 -2.97 -1.21
N VAL A 57 -15.95 -4.02 -1.85
CA VAL A 57 -16.57 -3.92 -3.18
C VAL A 57 -17.95 -4.55 -3.18
N LEU A 58 -18.84 -3.98 -3.97
CA LEU A 58 -20.20 -4.52 -4.15
C LEU A 58 -20.18 -5.82 -4.95
N ARG A 59 -19.25 -5.94 -5.89
CA ARG A 59 -19.08 -7.11 -6.76
C ARG A 59 -17.59 -7.43 -6.91
N GLY A 60 -17.26 -8.71 -7.11
CA GLY A 60 -15.90 -9.16 -7.34
C GLY A 60 -15.38 -10.10 -6.26
N SER A 61 -14.07 -10.30 -6.24
CA SER A 61 -13.40 -11.13 -5.24
C SER A 61 -13.50 -10.49 -3.86
N ARG A 62 -13.79 -11.29 -2.85
CA ARG A 62 -13.81 -10.85 -1.45
C ARG A 62 -12.55 -11.24 -0.69
N ASP A 63 -11.60 -11.84 -1.39
CA ASP A 63 -10.35 -12.28 -0.78
C ASP A 63 -9.43 -11.07 -0.57
N GLY A 64 -9.16 -10.71 0.67
CA GLY A 64 -8.17 -9.71 1.06
C GLY A 64 -6.85 -10.33 1.45
N PHE A 65 -5.83 -9.50 1.59
CA PHE A 65 -4.57 -9.89 2.20
C PHE A 65 -4.74 -10.11 3.71
N VAL A 66 -3.86 -10.92 4.25
CA VAL A 66 -3.77 -11.23 5.68
C VAL A 66 -2.41 -10.79 6.23
N GLU A 67 -2.23 -10.94 7.53
CA GLU A 67 -0.99 -10.52 8.19
C GLU A 67 0.21 -11.38 7.79
N THR A 68 -0.01 -12.63 7.37
CA THR A 68 1.06 -13.59 7.05
C THR A 68 1.55 -13.40 5.62
N LEU A 69 2.81 -12.97 5.47
CA LEU A 69 3.45 -12.69 4.18
C LEU A 69 3.43 -13.89 3.23
N VAL A 70 3.73 -15.09 3.72
CA VAL A 70 3.79 -16.32 2.89
C VAL A 70 2.42 -16.63 2.28
N LEU A 71 1.34 -16.41 3.03
CA LEU A 71 -0.01 -16.61 2.51
C LEU A 71 -0.36 -15.56 1.44
N ASN A 72 0.00 -14.31 1.67
CA ASN A 72 -0.17 -13.22 0.70
C ASN A 72 0.59 -13.48 -0.60
N ALA A 73 1.82 -14.00 -0.49
CA ALA A 73 2.63 -14.44 -1.61
C ALA A 73 1.93 -15.55 -2.42
N ALA A 74 1.37 -16.54 -1.75
CA ALA A 74 0.61 -17.61 -2.39
C ALA A 74 -0.67 -17.09 -3.08
N LEU A 75 -1.37 -16.12 -2.48
CA LEU A 75 -2.54 -15.48 -3.08
C LEU A 75 -2.19 -14.76 -4.39
N LEU A 76 -1.09 -14.00 -4.42
CA LEU A 76 -0.61 -13.35 -5.64
C LEU A 76 -0.18 -14.39 -6.69
N ARG A 77 0.57 -15.41 -6.31
CA ARG A 77 1.03 -16.45 -7.22
C ARG A 77 -0.11 -17.26 -7.82
N ARG A 78 -1.20 -17.47 -7.09
CA ARG A 78 -2.41 -18.11 -7.60
C ARG A 78 -3.06 -17.31 -8.73
N ARG A 79 -3.00 -15.97 -8.66
CA ARG A 79 -3.57 -15.07 -9.68
C ARG A 79 -2.63 -14.82 -10.84
N ILE A 80 -1.36 -14.59 -10.56
CA ILE A 80 -0.33 -14.31 -11.56
C ILE A 80 0.42 -15.62 -11.83
N ARG A 81 0.07 -16.28 -12.94
CA ARG A 81 0.69 -17.56 -13.35
C ARG A 81 1.77 -17.37 -14.41
N ASP A 82 2.28 -16.14 -14.51
CA ASP A 82 3.36 -15.79 -15.42
C ASP A 82 4.71 -16.28 -14.89
N THR A 83 5.58 -16.74 -15.78
CA THR A 83 6.95 -17.14 -15.46
C THR A 83 7.85 -15.95 -15.17
N GLY A 84 7.54 -14.78 -15.73
CA GLY A 84 8.23 -13.51 -15.45
C GLY A 84 7.90 -12.91 -14.09
N PHE A 85 6.88 -13.42 -13.38
CA PHE A 85 6.54 -12.94 -12.04
C PHE A 85 7.63 -13.34 -11.05
N SER A 86 8.30 -12.34 -10.52
CA SER A 86 9.39 -12.46 -9.56
C SER A 86 8.96 -11.93 -8.20
N MET A 87 9.43 -12.62 -7.16
CA MET A 87 9.25 -12.21 -5.77
C MET A 87 10.60 -12.33 -5.08
N GLU A 88 11.10 -11.19 -4.60
CA GLU A 88 12.37 -11.14 -3.88
C GLU A 88 12.14 -10.82 -2.42
N MET A 89 12.74 -11.63 -1.56
CA MET A 89 12.64 -11.51 -0.10
C MET A 89 13.80 -10.70 0.45
N PHE A 90 13.52 -9.79 1.34
CA PHE A 90 14.46 -8.98 2.10
C PHE A 90 14.14 -9.08 3.58
N ASN A 91 15.15 -8.93 4.40
CA ASN A 91 14.99 -8.92 5.85
C ASN A 91 15.42 -7.55 6.37
N VAL A 92 14.51 -6.83 7.02
CA VAL A 92 14.70 -5.45 7.46
C VAL A 92 14.59 -5.36 8.98
N GLY A 93 15.48 -4.56 9.57
CA GLY A 93 15.56 -4.37 11.01
C GLY A 93 16.60 -5.29 11.65
N THR A 94 17.43 -4.72 12.53
CA THR A 94 18.50 -5.46 13.21
C THR A 94 17.94 -6.37 14.31
N ARG A 95 16.81 -5.98 14.91
CA ARG A 95 16.15 -6.74 15.99
C ARG A 95 14.89 -7.45 15.53
N SER A 96 13.97 -6.74 14.84
CA SER A 96 12.70 -7.35 14.39
C SER A 96 12.90 -8.33 13.25
N ARG A 97 13.90 -8.11 12.39
CA ARG A 97 14.19 -8.94 11.19
C ARG A 97 12.91 -9.23 10.40
N SER A 98 12.11 -8.18 10.19
CA SER A 98 10.83 -8.29 9.50
C SER A 98 11.03 -8.67 8.05
N ASP A 99 10.29 -9.66 7.58
CA ASP A 99 10.33 -10.09 6.19
C ASP A 99 9.58 -9.10 5.30
N VAL A 100 10.23 -8.71 4.20
CA VAL A 100 9.70 -7.80 3.18
C VAL A 100 9.83 -8.47 1.83
N ALA A 101 8.75 -8.56 1.07
CA ALA A 101 8.74 -9.10 -0.27
C ALA A 101 8.49 -8.00 -1.31
N ILE A 102 9.32 -7.96 -2.35
CA ILE A 102 9.11 -7.12 -3.53
C ILE A 102 8.62 -8.00 -4.67
N CYS A 103 7.42 -7.70 -5.17
CA CYS A 103 6.75 -8.44 -6.23
C CYS A 103 6.65 -7.59 -7.49
N TYR A 104 7.03 -8.15 -8.63
CA TYR A 104 7.02 -7.47 -9.93
C TYR A 104 7.06 -8.49 -11.08
N ILE A 105 6.79 -8.03 -12.30
CA ILE A 105 7.04 -8.81 -13.53
C ILE A 105 8.31 -8.28 -14.20
N ASP A 106 9.24 -9.18 -14.48
CA ASP A 106 10.62 -8.82 -14.84
C ASP A 106 10.73 -8.05 -16.17
N ASP A 107 9.88 -8.32 -17.13
CA ASP A 107 9.85 -7.68 -18.44
C ASP A 107 9.01 -6.39 -18.50
N LEU A 108 8.11 -6.16 -17.54
CA LEU A 108 7.23 -4.99 -17.51
C LEU A 108 7.71 -3.90 -16.57
N VAL A 109 8.45 -4.26 -15.52
CA VAL A 109 8.86 -3.33 -14.47
C VAL A 109 9.91 -2.33 -14.92
N ASP A 110 9.81 -1.09 -14.44
CA ASP A 110 10.91 -0.12 -14.55
C ASP A 110 12.11 -0.57 -13.69
N LYS A 111 13.14 -1.05 -14.37
CA LYS A 111 14.37 -1.56 -13.72
C LYS A 111 15.10 -0.48 -12.92
N SER A 112 15.01 0.79 -13.32
CA SER A 112 15.68 1.89 -12.62
C SER A 112 15.01 2.14 -11.27
N LEU A 113 13.69 2.19 -11.25
CA LEU A 113 12.89 2.32 -10.04
C LEU A 113 13.06 1.11 -9.12
N LEU A 114 13.00 -0.10 -9.69
CA LEU A 114 13.17 -1.35 -8.95
C LEU A 114 14.52 -1.39 -8.24
N ASN A 115 15.61 -1.11 -8.95
CA ASN A 115 16.95 -1.10 -8.37
C ASN A 115 17.11 -0.05 -7.28
N ASN A 116 16.54 1.14 -7.48
CA ASN A 116 16.54 2.20 -6.47
C ASN A 116 15.84 1.74 -5.18
N ILE A 117 14.67 1.12 -5.29
CA ILE A 117 13.93 0.58 -4.14
C ILE A 117 14.74 -0.51 -3.44
N LYS A 118 15.29 -1.47 -4.19
CA LYS A 118 16.13 -2.55 -3.62
C LYS A 118 17.35 -2.01 -2.88
N GLU A 119 18.04 -1.01 -3.47
CA GLU A 119 19.18 -0.39 -2.81
C GLU A 119 18.81 0.35 -1.54
N ARG A 120 17.66 1.06 -1.55
CA ARG A 120 17.16 1.74 -0.35
C ARG A 120 16.84 0.74 0.75
N ILE A 121 16.12 -0.35 0.45
CA ILE A 121 15.81 -1.40 1.42
C ILE A 121 17.09 -2.01 2.02
N LYS A 122 18.09 -2.31 1.19
CA LYS A 122 19.38 -2.85 1.66
C LYS A 122 20.18 -1.89 2.54
N LYS A 123 20.02 -0.59 2.33
CA LYS A 123 20.70 0.47 3.10
C LYS A 123 19.97 0.85 4.38
N LEU A 124 18.75 0.34 4.60
CA LEU A 124 17.99 0.65 5.80
C LEU A 124 18.70 0.11 7.05
N ASN A 125 19.06 1.03 7.94
CA ASN A 125 19.64 0.71 9.24
C ASN A 125 18.68 1.12 10.35
N VAL A 126 17.64 0.31 10.55
CA VAL A 126 16.62 0.52 11.59
C VAL A 126 16.63 -0.68 12.54
N GLU A 127 16.24 -0.46 13.80
CA GLU A 127 16.17 -1.56 14.76
C GLU A 127 14.95 -2.46 14.49
N SER A 128 13.80 -1.84 14.19
CA SER A 128 12.54 -2.55 13.92
C SER A 128 11.59 -1.74 13.05
N LEU A 129 10.71 -2.44 12.33
CA LEU A 129 9.56 -1.87 11.65
C LEU A 129 8.33 -2.01 12.55
N THR A 130 8.09 -1.04 13.43
CA THR A 130 7.03 -1.13 14.44
C THR A 130 5.62 -1.07 13.87
N MET A 131 5.43 -0.29 12.82
CA MET A 131 4.14 -0.12 12.11
C MET A 131 4.18 -0.85 10.75
N ASN A 132 5.04 -1.85 10.62
CA ASN A 132 5.16 -2.71 9.44
C ASN A 132 5.27 -1.93 8.12
N VAL A 133 4.23 -1.95 7.27
CA VAL A 133 4.26 -1.32 5.95
C VAL A 133 4.39 0.21 6.02
N GLU A 134 3.76 0.87 7.00
CA GLU A 134 3.87 2.32 7.19
C GLU A 134 5.28 2.73 7.59
N SER A 135 5.90 2.01 8.53
CA SER A 135 7.31 2.27 8.92
C SER A 135 8.26 2.09 7.75
N LEU A 136 8.02 1.06 6.92
CA LEU A 136 8.83 0.85 5.73
C LEU A 136 8.64 2.00 4.73
N ALA A 137 7.41 2.47 4.54
CA ALA A 137 7.10 3.58 3.65
C ALA A 137 7.82 4.88 4.06
N GLU A 138 7.80 5.20 5.34
CA GLU A 138 8.51 6.36 5.90
C GLU A 138 10.02 6.26 5.71
N CYS A 139 10.58 5.06 5.89
CA CYS A 139 12.00 4.82 5.69
C CYS A 139 12.42 4.88 4.21
N LEU A 140 11.56 4.43 3.29
CA LEU A 140 11.86 4.41 1.86
C LEU A 140 11.70 5.78 1.20
N PHE A 141 10.73 6.58 1.65
CA PHE A 141 10.37 7.82 0.99
C PHE A 141 10.50 9.00 1.96
N GLU A 142 11.48 9.85 1.71
CA GLU A 142 11.53 11.15 2.40
C GLU A 142 10.30 11.97 2.03
N TYR A 143 9.49 12.29 3.03
CA TYR A 143 8.37 13.22 2.89
C TYR A 143 8.95 14.63 2.73
N LYS A 144 8.91 15.15 1.51
CA LYS A 144 9.17 16.56 1.28
C LYS A 144 7.89 17.33 1.60
N TRP A 145 7.94 18.20 2.58
CA TRP A 145 6.81 19.02 3.02
C TRP A 145 6.11 19.82 1.89
N ILE A 146 6.81 20.05 0.79
CA ILE A 146 6.29 20.78 -0.39
C ILE A 146 5.45 19.88 -1.31
N ASN A 147 5.56 18.56 -1.23
CA ASN A 147 4.81 17.65 -2.10
C ASN A 147 3.71 16.92 -1.32
N PRO A 148 2.44 17.36 -1.43
CA PRO A 148 1.32 16.75 -0.73
C PRO A 148 0.85 15.42 -1.36
N PHE A 149 1.35 15.07 -2.55
CA PHE A 149 0.91 13.86 -3.25
C PHE A 149 1.62 12.61 -2.71
N PRO A 150 0.88 11.55 -2.41
CA PRO A 150 1.47 10.28 -2.01
C PRO A 150 2.28 9.68 -3.17
N LYS A 151 3.37 9.01 -2.83
CA LYS A 151 4.27 8.36 -3.80
C LYS A 151 3.89 6.92 -4.05
N PHE A 152 2.99 6.38 -3.26
CA PHE A 152 2.53 5.00 -3.28
C PHE A 152 1.06 4.93 -2.87
N LYS A 153 0.41 3.85 -3.29
CA LYS A 153 -0.97 3.52 -2.93
C LYS A 153 -0.96 2.28 -2.04
N TYR A 154 -1.76 2.29 -1.00
CA TYR A 154 -2.02 1.09 -0.21
C TYR A 154 -3.23 0.35 -0.76
N SER A 155 -3.20 -0.98 -0.72
CA SER A 155 -4.36 -1.82 -0.97
C SER A 155 -4.32 -3.05 -0.09
N GLU A 156 -5.49 -3.45 0.43
CA GLU A 156 -5.70 -4.70 1.14
C GLU A 156 -6.19 -5.81 0.19
N ARG A 157 -6.35 -5.49 -1.11
CA ARG A 157 -6.93 -6.39 -2.11
C ARG A 157 -5.90 -7.03 -2.99
N GLN A 158 -5.97 -8.35 -3.09
CA GLN A 158 -5.08 -9.12 -3.97
C GLN A 158 -5.38 -8.91 -5.46
N ASP A 159 -6.64 -8.60 -5.85
CA ASP A 159 -6.99 -8.35 -7.25
C ASP A 159 -6.41 -7.00 -7.73
N THR A 160 -6.53 -5.95 -6.93
CA THR A 160 -5.92 -4.64 -7.21
C THR A 160 -4.40 -4.75 -7.30
N ALA A 161 -3.77 -5.43 -6.34
CA ALA A 161 -2.32 -5.63 -6.36
C ALA A 161 -1.85 -6.47 -7.56
N SER A 162 -2.60 -7.52 -7.92
CA SER A 162 -2.27 -8.35 -9.10
C SER A 162 -2.40 -7.56 -10.39
N ALA A 163 -3.47 -6.75 -10.54
CA ALA A 163 -3.65 -5.89 -11.70
C ALA A 163 -2.48 -4.89 -11.83
N ALA A 164 -2.12 -4.23 -10.74
CA ALA A 164 -0.99 -3.30 -10.72
C ALA A 164 0.34 -3.97 -11.13
N ILE A 165 0.60 -5.21 -10.67
CA ILE A 165 1.80 -5.96 -11.09
C ILE A 165 1.78 -6.26 -12.58
N LEU A 166 0.62 -6.63 -13.13
CA LEU A 166 0.45 -6.91 -14.56
C LEU A 166 0.58 -5.62 -15.42
N ASP A 167 0.31 -4.46 -14.85
CA ASP A 167 0.52 -3.15 -15.45
C ASP A 167 1.98 -2.65 -15.33
N GLY A 168 2.88 -3.45 -14.72
CA GLY A 168 4.30 -3.14 -14.56
C GLY A 168 4.66 -2.41 -13.27
N ASN A 169 3.73 -2.25 -12.33
CA ASN A 169 4.00 -1.66 -11.03
C ASN A 169 4.73 -2.66 -10.11
N ILE A 170 5.38 -2.11 -9.10
CA ILE A 170 6.05 -2.86 -8.04
C ILE A 170 5.11 -2.92 -6.85
N VAL A 171 4.90 -4.11 -6.31
CA VAL A 171 4.15 -4.32 -5.06
C VAL A 171 5.09 -4.75 -3.96
N ILE A 172 5.05 -4.05 -2.84
CA ILE A 172 5.84 -4.37 -1.65
C ILE A 172 4.90 -4.87 -0.56
N MET A 173 5.19 -6.04 -0.05
CA MET A 173 4.50 -6.67 1.09
C MET A 173 5.44 -6.71 2.28
N VAL A 174 4.91 -6.49 3.47
CA VAL A 174 5.65 -6.58 4.74
C VAL A 174 4.92 -7.59 5.62
N ASP A 175 5.68 -8.43 6.29
CA ASP A 175 5.10 -9.39 7.23
C ASP A 175 4.36 -8.67 8.38
N ASN A 176 3.35 -9.33 8.92
CA ASN A 176 2.41 -8.76 9.90
C ASN A 176 1.61 -7.53 9.40
N SER A 177 1.44 -7.38 8.07
CA SER A 177 0.60 -6.32 7.49
C SER A 177 -0.39 -6.88 6.48
N PRO A 178 -1.70 -6.60 6.63
CA PRO A 178 -2.69 -6.98 5.63
C PRO A 178 -2.74 -6.02 4.44
N ALA A 179 -2.00 -4.92 4.49
CA ALA A 179 -1.92 -3.96 3.41
C ALA A 179 -0.62 -4.11 2.63
N VAL A 180 -0.69 -3.93 1.33
CA VAL A 180 0.48 -3.89 0.44
C VAL A 180 0.67 -2.49 -0.13
N MET A 181 1.90 -2.14 -0.47
CA MET A 181 2.27 -0.87 -1.06
C MET A 181 2.50 -1.05 -2.56
N ILE A 182 1.83 -0.25 -3.38
CA ILE A 182 1.91 -0.26 -4.85
C ILE A 182 2.69 0.98 -5.30
N ILE A 183 3.71 0.81 -6.14
CA ILE A 183 4.61 1.85 -6.61
C ILE A 183 4.90 1.64 -8.11
N PRO A 184 4.94 2.68 -8.92
CA PRO A 184 4.60 4.08 -8.65
C PRO A 184 3.08 4.30 -8.55
N THR A 185 2.68 5.45 -8.03
CA THR A 185 1.27 5.86 -7.97
C THR A 185 1.10 7.20 -8.65
N SER A 186 0.05 7.31 -9.46
CA SER A 186 -0.40 8.54 -10.10
C SER A 186 -1.56 9.17 -9.33
N ILE A 187 -1.85 10.45 -9.64
CA ILE A 187 -3.02 11.12 -9.07
C ILE A 187 -4.33 10.44 -9.48
N PHE A 188 -4.35 9.80 -10.65
CA PHE A 188 -5.51 9.05 -11.14
C PHE A 188 -5.77 7.82 -10.28
N ASP A 189 -4.72 7.10 -9.88
CA ASP A 189 -4.83 5.89 -9.05
C ASP A 189 -5.39 6.19 -7.65
N ILE A 190 -5.24 7.43 -7.17
CA ILE A 190 -5.77 7.87 -5.87
C ILE A 190 -7.28 8.07 -5.94
N VAL A 191 -7.79 8.56 -7.09
CA VAL A 191 -9.20 8.85 -7.31
C VAL A 191 -9.99 7.61 -7.71
N GLU A 192 -9.32 6.56 -8.21
CA GLU A 192 -9.94 5.30 -8.60
C GLU A 192 -10.37 4.46 -7.39
N GLU A 193 -11.54 3.86 -7.49
CA GLU A 193 -12.05 2.87 -6.54
C GLU A 193 -12.01 1.46 -7.14
N PRO A 194 -11.78 0.42 -6.31
CA PRO A 194 -11.77 -0.97 -6.77
C PRO A 194 -13.08 -1.41 -7.45
N ASP A 195 -14.21 -0.82 -7.06
CA ASP A 195 -15.52 -1.11 -7.66
C ASP A 195 -15.61 -0.71 -9.14
N ASP A 196 -14.87 0.31 -9.57
CA ASP A 196 -14.89 0.79 -10.96
C ASP A 196 -14.50 -0.30 -11.96
N TYR A 197 -13.64 -1.24 -11.54
CA TYR A 197 -13.19 -2.36 -12.36
C TYR A 197 -14.21 -3.50 -12.44
N ASN A 198 -15.17 -3.54 -11.53
CA ASN A 198 -16.19 -4.59 -11.45
C ASN A 198 -17.48 -4.22 -12.21
N PHE A 199 -17.59 -2.99 -12.73
CA PHE A 199 -18.68 -2.55 -13.60
C PHE A 199 -18.36 -2.80 -15.07
N ALA A 200 -19.39 -2.74 -15.93
CA ALA A 200 -19.18 -2.75 -17.36
C ALA A 200 -18.25 -1.60 -17.78
N PRO A 201 -17.36 -1.79 -18.79
CA PRO A 201 -16.32 -0.82 -19.12
C PRO A 201 -16.81 0.63 -19.34
N MET A 202 -17.98 0.81 -19.97
CA MET A 202 -18.59 2.13 -20.14
C MET A 202 -18.97 2.79 -18.83
N ILE A 203 -19.57 2.00 -17.91
CA ILE A 203 -20.01 2.52 -16.61
C ILE A 203 -18.82 2.87 -15.74
N GLY A 204 -17.82 1.96 -15.65
CA GLY A 204 -16.60 2.20 -14.88
C GLY A 204 -15.83 3.43 -15.39
N THR A 205 -15.72 3.61 -16.71
CA THR A 205 -15.10 4.80 -17.30
C THR A 205 -15.87 6.07 -16.97
N TYR A 206 -17.21 6.04 -17.07
CA TYR A 206 -18.05 7.18 -16.70
C TYR A 206 -17.88 7.56 -15.22
N LEU A 207 -17.89 6.58 -14.32
CA LEU A 207 -17.71 6.81 -12.88
C LEU A 207 -16.34 7.43 -12.55
N ARG A 208 -15.26 6.91 -13.15
CA ARG A 208 -13.91 7.47 -13.00
C ARG A 208 -13.84 8.91 -13.52
N LEU A 209 -14.36 9.17 -14.73
CA LEU A 209 -14.35 10.49 -15.32
C LEU A 209 -15.17 11.49 -14.49
N SER A 210 -16.37 11.10 -14.05
CA SER A 210 -17.23 11.96 -13.22
C SER A 210 -16.56 12.27 -11.88
N ARG A 211 -15.96 11.28 -11.22
CA ARG A 211 -15.24 11.47 -9.94
C ARG A 211 -14.06 12.43 -10.11
N PHE A 212 -13.28 12.27 -11.18
CA PHE A 212 -12.19 13.17 -11.49
C PHE A 212 -12.67 14.61 -11.78
N LEU A 213 -13.73 14.73 -12.56
CA LEU A 213 -14.35 16.03 -12.84
C LEU A 213 -14.83 16.69 -11.54
N PHE A 214 -15.54 15.97 -10.68
CA PHE A 214 -16.01 16.49 -9.40
C PHE A 214 -14.87 16.88 -8.47
N THR A 215 -13.77 16.14 -8.46
CA THR A 215 -12.57 16.49 -7.67
C THR A 215 -12.00 17.83 -8.13
N ILE A 216 -11.88 18.05 -9.45
CA ILE A 216 -11.40 19.33 -9.99
C ILE A 216 -12.40 20.46 -9.66
N VAL A 217 -13.69 20.23 -9.86
CA VAL A 217 -14.74 21.22 -9.56
C VAL A 217 -14.70 21.60 -8.09
N THR A 218 -14.63 20.65 -7.19
CA THR A 218 -14.58 20.89 -5.74
C THR A 218 -13.33 21.69 -5.35
N MET A 219 -12.19 21.34 -5.94
CA MET A 219 -10.93 22.07 -5.69
C MET A 219 -10.98 23.52 -6.16
N MET A 220 -11.68 23.79 -7.29
CA MET A 220 -11.82 25.14 -7.85
C MET A 220 -12.97 25.94 -7.23
N LEU A 221 -14.00 25.26 -6.72
CA LEU A 221 -15.21 25.91 -6.23
C LEU A 221 -14.94 26.86 -5.07
N THR A 222 -14.16 26.44 -4.08
CA THR A 222 -13.85 27.24 -2.89
C THR A 222 -13.07 28.52 -3.21
N PRO A 223 -11.96 28.48 -3.99
CA PRO A 223 -11.26 29.70 -4.40
C PRO A 223 -12.11 30.64 -5.25
N ILE A 224 -12.90 30.09 -6.20
CA ILE A 224 -13.78 30.87 -7.06
C ILE A 224 -14.85 31.54 -6.21
N TRP A 225 -15.48 30.85 -5.30
CA TRP A 225 -16.48 31.39 -4.39
C TRP A 225 -15.92 32.54 -3.53
N LEU A 226 -14.71 32.36 -2.95
CA LEU A 226 -14.03 33.41 -2.19
C LEU A 226 -13.73 34.63 -3.05
N LEU A 227 -13.31 34.45 -4.31
CA LEU A 227 -13.03 35.51 -5.24
C LEU A 227 -14.31 36.29 -5.59
N LEU A 228 -15.44 35.60 -5.80
CA LEU A 228 -16.71 36.22 -6.07
C LEU A 228 -17.24 37.03 -4.89
N ILE A 229 -17.11 36.56 -3.65
CA ILE A 229 -17.51 37.30 -2.46
C ILE A 229 -16.68 38.58 -2.27
N GLN A 230 -15.37 38.51 -2.57
CA GLN A 230 -14.51 39.68 -2.49
C GLN A 230 -14.78 40.71 -3.58
N ASN A 231 -15.35 40.29 -4.72
CA ASN A 231 -15.64 41.12 -5.86
C ASN A 231 -17.12 40.98 -6.30
N PRO A 232 -18.06 41.59 -5.59
CA PRO A 232 -19.50 41.46 -5.88
C PRO A 232 -19.88 41.86 -7.31
N GLU A 233 -19.11 42.72 -7.95
CA GLU A 233 -19.31 43.17 -9.33
C GLU A 233 -19.17 42.04 -10.36
N LEU A 234 -18.44 40.95 -10.02
CA LEU A 234 -18.27 39.80 -10.89
C LEU A 234 -19.41 38.79 -10.77
N ILE A 235 -20.33 38.98 -9.81
CA ILE A 235 -21.41 38.01 -9.55
C ILE A 235 -22.52 38.20 -10.60
N PRO A 236 -22.80 37.15 -11.42
CA PRO A 236 -23.93 37.20 -12.33
C PRO A 236 -25.26 37.31 -11.57
N SER A 237 -26.27 37.93 -12.16
CA SER A 237 -27.58 38.19 -11.52
C SER A 237 -28.28 36.92 -11.03
N TRP A 238 -28.07 35.77 -11.69
CA TRP A 238 -28.64 34.47 -11.27
C TRP A 238 -27.94 33.86 -10.06
N LEU A 239 -26.74 34.34 -9.71
CA LEU A 239 -25.94 33.92 -8.55
C LEU A 239 -26.03 34.93 -7.39
N SER A 240 -26.88 35.94 -7.47
CA SER A 240 -27.00 37.00 -6.45
C SER A 240 -27.33 36.49 -5.04
N PHE A 241 -27.86 35.25 -4.92
CA PHE A 241 -28.15 34.62 -3.65
C PHE A 241 -26.90 34.26 -2.83
N ILE A 242 -25.70 34.22 -3.44
CA ILE A 242 -24.44 33.95 -2.71
C ILE A 242 -23.83 35.24 -2.11
N THR A 243 -24.36 36.41 -2.41
CA THR A 243 -23.89 37.66 -1.83
C THR A 243 -24.19 37.70 -0.35
N VAL A 244 -23.16 37.96 0.45
CA VAL A 244 -23.32 38.14 1.88
C VAL A 244 -23.80 39.59 2.13
N SER A 245 -25.01 39.73 2.65
CA SER A 245 -25.67 41.03 2.88
C SER A 245 -25.34 41.64 4.25
N ASP A 246 -24.76 40.86 5.17
CA ASP A 246 -24.47 41.34 6.54
C ASP A 246 -23.04 41.85 6.65
N GLU A 247 -22.83 42.80 7.59
CA GLU A 247 -21.48 43.28 7.92
C GLU A 247 -20.61 42.17 8.47
N ILE A 248 -19.61 41.76 7.70
CA ILE A 248 -18.70 40.71 8.05
C ILE A 248 -17.62 41.25 8.98
N THR A 249 -17.70 40.95 10.28
CA THR A 249 -16.73 41.36 11.29
C THR A 249 -15.41 40.61 11.18
N VAL A 250 -15.46 39.33 10.70
CA VAL A 250 -14.27 38.48 10.50
C VAL A 250 -14.17 38.10 9.04
N PRO A 251 -13.04 38.30 8.36
CA PRO A 251 -12.86 37.89 6.97
C PRO A 251 -13.30 36.45 6.69
N VAL A 252 -14.06 36.22 5.62
CA VAL A 252 -14.65 34.90 5.30
C VAL A 252 -13.62 33.77 5.23
N ILE A 253 -12.40 34.09 4.79
CA ILE A 253 -11.30 33.12 4.73
C ILE A 253 -10.97 32.53 6.11
N PHE A 254 -10.98 33.35 7.17
CA PHE A 254 -10.73 32.87 8.54
C PHE A 254 -11.92 32.07 9.07
N GLN A 255 -13.16 32.44 8.72
CA GLN A 255 -14.35 31.68 9.09
C GLN A 255 -14.32 30.28 8.49
N LEU A 256 -13.96 30.15 7.21
CA LEU A 256 -13.79 28.86 6.52
C LEU A 256 -12.68 28.02 7.17
N LEU A 257 -11.52 28.62 7.43
CA LEU A 257 -10.38 27.93 8.02
C LEU A 257 -10.71 27.42 9.43
N ILE A 258 -11.42 28.20 10.23
CA ILE A 258 -11.88 27.77 11.56
C ILE A 258 -12.89 26.63 11.45
N LEU A 259 -13.82 26.71 10.48
CA LEU A 259 -14.83 25.67 10.25
C LEU A 259 -14.19 24.37 9.80
N GLU A 260 -13.24 24.42 8.87
CA GLU A 260 -12.48 23.25 8.39
C GLU A 260 -11.69 22.59 9.53
N LEU A 261 -10.98 23.41 10.33
CA LEU A 261 -10.24 22.93 11.48
C LEU A 261 -11.15 22.34 12.58
N ALA A 262 -12.35 22.89 12.75
CA ALA A 262 -13.34 22.34 13.67
C ALA A 262 -13.91 21.01 13.18
N VAL A 263 -14.18 20.86 11.87
CA VAL A 263 -14.64 19.60 11.28
C VAL A 263 -13.57 18.51 11.37
N ASP A 264 -12.30 18.84 11.08
CA ASP A 264 -11.19 17.90 11.20
C ASP A 264 -10.92 17.49 12.66
N GLY A 265 -11.12 18.41 13.60
CA GLY A 265 -10.99 18.13 15.04
C GLY A 265 -12.11 17.27 15.62
N LEU A 266 -13.25 17.11 14.91
CA LEU A 266 -14.36 16.25 15.28
C LEU A 266 -14.24 14.82 14.71
N LYS A 267 -13.27 14.57 13.85
CA LYS A 267 -13.00 13.30 13.19
C LYS A 267 -12.05 12.43 14.01
#